data_4662c3a3a63383cb37327008e419a2d2
#
_entry.id   4662c3a3a63383cb37327008e419a2d2
#
_cell.length_a   1.000
_cell.length_b   1.000
_cell.length_c   1.000
_cell.angle_alpha   90.00
_cell.angle_beta   90.00
_cell.angle_gamma   90.00
#
_symmetry.space_group_name_H-M   'P 1'
#
loop_
_entity.id
_entity.type
_entity.pdbx_description
1 polymer ?
#
loop_
_entity_poly.entity_id
_entity_poly.type
_entity_poly.pdbx_seq_one_letter_code
_entity_poly.pdbx_strand_id
1 'polypeptide(L)'
;MPISLNTRTKDTPIKFARQLTDIVNSEWESGSFIQKVTPVTQDLLRYWFNDAFCCERYLNFHEGQKQAILNAIYCHEILKCDSTLSLYQQASEGLLDAEFLDCIKNDKYLHPKYCIKMATGTGKTWVLNALLIWQYLNAKYKEIESDVKFTKNFLLVAPGLIVYERLLDAFLGKEQQDGTRDFNSADLKQNEKLFIPEKYRNAIYSFVQNNVVRKEEIGKKLTGDGIIAITNWHLLAGVEEEEETEISPLKDPSKAVIDLLPITPGTTAGHDLNTIDNRVLGGGELEYLQ
;
A
#
# COMPACT_ATOMS: atom_id res chain seq x y z
N MET A 1 15.91 -9.77 27.25
CA MET A 1 14.59 -10.37 27.55
C MET A 1 13.59 -9.71 26.62
N PRO A 2 12.84 -10.44 25.80
CA PRO A 2 11.83 -9.84 24.97
C PRO A 2 10.72 -9.33 25.91
N ILE A 3 10.42 -8.05 25.82
CA ILE A 3 9.30 -7.42 26.52
C ILE A 3 8.04 -8.08 25.94
N SER A 4 7.36 -8.91 26.73
CA SER A 4 6.05 -9.43 26.34
C SER A 4 5.08 -8.23 26.30
N LEU A 5 4.81 -7.75 25.09
CA LEU A 5 3.74 -6.75 24.88
C LEU A 5 2.45 -7.28 25.50
N ASN A 6 1.93 -6.52 26.44
CA ASN A 6 0.69 -6.83 27.14
C ASN A 6 -0.43 -6.98 26.09
N THR A 7 -1.33 -7.93 26.27
CA THR A 7 -2.46 -8.20 25.37
C THR A 7 -3.27 -6.93 25.03
N ARG A 8 -3.30 -5.94 25.90
CA ARG A 8 -3.99 -4.66 25.68
C ARG A 8 -3.36 -3.81 24.57
N THR A 9 -2.03 -3.79 24.46
CA THR A 9 -1.33 -3.01 23.40
C THR A 9 -1.49 -3.64 22.02
N LYS A 10 -1.64 -4.96 21.93
CA LYS A 10 -1.87 -5.67 20.65
C LYS A 10 -3.22 -5.33 20.02
N ASP A 11 -4.24 -5.00 20.81
CA ASP A 11 -5.58 -4.70 20.30
C ASP A 11 -5.76 -3.22 19.90
N THR A 12 -4.87 -2.33 20.34
CA THR A 12 -4.99 -0.89 20.13
C THR A 12 -5.06 -0.50 18.64
N PRO A 13 -4.22 -1.03 17.73
CA PRO A 13 -4.33 -0.72 16.30
C PRO A 13 -5.66 -1.18 15.68
N ILE A 14 -6.21 -2.30 16.15
CA ILE A 14 -7.50 -2.82 15.65
C ILE A 14 -8.66 -1.93 16.12
N LYS A 15 -8.63 -1.50 17.39
CA LYS A 15 -9.62 -0.56 17.94
C LYS A 15 -9.55 0.78 17.20
N PHE A 16 -8.34 1.27 16.98
CA PHE A 16 -8.10 2.48 16.18
C PHE A 16 -8.70 2.35 14.79
N ALA A 17 -8.40 1.26 14.05
CA ALA A 17 -8.92 1.05 12.70
C ALA A 17 -10.45 1.04 12.65
N ARG A 18 -11.12 0.48 13.67
CA ARG A 18 -12.59 0.51 13.77
C ARG A 18 -13.10 1.92 14.01
N GLN A 19 -12.56 2.65 14.97
CA GLN A 19 -12.98 4.02 15.26
C GLN A 19 -12.74 4.95 14.06
N LEU A 20 -11.60 4.81 13.39
CA LEU A 20 -11.32 5.55 12.16
C LEU A 20 -12.37 5.24 11.08
N THR A 21 -12.69 3.97 10.89
CA THR A 21 -13.70 3.54 9.91
C THR A 21 -15.08 4.14 10.23
N ASP A 22 -15.49 4.17 11.49
CA ASP A 22 -16.77 4.76 11.90
C ASP A 22 -16.80 6.28 11.61
N ILE A 23 -15.72 6.99 11.91
CA ILE A 23 -15.59 8.43 11.61
C ILE A 23 -15.67 8.67 10.09
N VAL A 24 -14.88 7.92 9.32
CA VAL A 24 -14.81 8.07 7.86
C VAL A 24 -16.17 7.79 7.21
N ASN A 25 -16.88 6.76 7.66
CA ASN A 25 -18.21 6.43 7.15
C ASN A 25 -19.23 7.54 7.47
N SER A 26 -19.24 8.03 8.69
CA SER A 26 -20.12 9.12 9.10
C SER A 26 -19.88 10.39 8.26
N GLU A 27 -18.62 10.74 8.00
CA GLU A 27 -18.30 11.90 7.15
C GLU A 27 -18.61 11.67 5.67
N TRP A 28 -18.43 10.44 5.20
CA TRP A 28 -18.80 10.08 3.84
C TRP A 28 -20.31 10.15 3.60
N GLU A 29 -21.11 9.57 4.48
CA GLU A 29 -22.57 9.57 4.41
C GLU A 29 -23.16 10.96 4.52
N SER A 30 -22.58 11.83 5.36
CA SER A 30 -23.00 13.23 5.47
C SER A 30 -22.59 14.11 4.27
N GLY A 31 -21.69 13.62 3.42
CA GLY A 31 -21.10 14.38 2.32
C GLY A 31 -20.02 15.38 2.74
N SER A 32 -19.70 15.48 4.04
CA SER A 32 -18.65 16.39 4.55
C SER A 32 -17.25 15.99 4.11
N PHE A 33 -16.99 14.70 3.93
CA PHE A 33 -15.73 14.15 3.45
C PHE A 33 -15.30 14.81 2.13
N ILE A 34 -16.18 14.79 1.14
CA ILE A 34 -15.90 15.35 -0.21
C ILE A 34 -15.54 16.83 -0.16
N GLN A 35 -16.11 17.58 0.76
CA GLN A 35 -15.86 19.02 0.87
C GLN A 35 -14.49 19.36 1.47
N LYS A 36 -13.87 18.42 2.17
CA LYS A 36 -12.60 18.60 2.89
C LYS A 36 -11.35 18.21 2.09
N VAL A 37 -11.55 17.57 0.95
CA VAL A 37 -10.44 17.07 0.11
C VAL A 37 -10.21 17.97 -1.10
N THR A 38 -9.03 17.83 -1.73
CA THR A 38 -8.66 18.60 -2.91
C THR A 38 -9.61 18.38 -4.09
N PRO A 39 -9.73 19.32 -5.04
CA PRO A 39 -10.57 19.17 -6.23
C PRO A 39 -10.24 17.92 -7.05
N VAL A 40 -8.96 17.55 -7.16
CA VAL A 40 -8.53 16.32 -7.84
C VAL A 40 -9.05 15.09 -7.11
N THR A 41 -8.95 15.08 -5.78
CA THR A 41 -9.48 13.98 -4.96
C THR A 41 -11.00 13.91 -5.03
N GLN A 42 -11.70 15.05 -5.05
CA GLN A 42 -13.15 15.08 -5.28
C GLN A 42 -13.55 14.42 -6.60
N ASP A 43 -12.83 14.75 -7.68
CA ASP A 43 -13.07 14.15 -9.00
C ASP A 43 -12.86 12.64 -8.97
N LEU A 44 -11.76 12.18 -8.37
CA LEU A 44 -11.45 10.76 -8.24
C LEU A 44 -12.50 10.02 -7.42
N LEU A 45 -12.87 10.53 -6.25
CA LEU A 45 -13.85 9.89 -5.37
C LEU A 45 -15.23 9.84 -6.00
N ARG A 46 -15.66 10.90 -6.68
CA ARG A 46 -16.91 10.91 -7.46
C ARG A 46 -16.86 9.88 -8.57
N TYR A 47 -15.75 9.83 -9.31
CA TYR A 47 -15.59 8.85 -10.38
C TYR A 47 -15.58 7.42 -9.85
N TRP A 48 -14.91 7.14 -8.73
CA TRP A 48 -14.77 5.79 -8.20
C TRP A 48 -16.03 5.28 -7.52
N PHE A 49 -16.77 6.14 -6.81
CA PHE A 49 -17.79 5.72 -5.84
C PHE A 49 -19.18 6.30 -6.03
N ASN A 50 -19.38 7.22 -6.98
CA ASN A 50 -20.72 7.72 -7.25
C ASN A 50 -21.50 6.72 -8.12
N ASP A 51 -22.75 6.44 -7.77
CA ASP A 51 -23.61 5.47 -8.44
C ASP A 51 -23.77 5.75 -9.94
N ALA A 52 -23.82 7.02 -10.35
CA ALA A 52 -23.94 7.40 -11.75
C ALA A 52 -22.78 6.83 -12.60
N PHE A 53 -21.55 6.83 -12.08
CA PHE A 53 -20.40 6.25 -12.77
C PHE A 53 -20.31 4.73 -12.55
N CYS A 54 -20.69 4.26 -11.37
CA CYS A 54 -20.63 2.83 -11.04
C CYS A 54 -21.59 2.00 -11.90
N CYS A 55 -22.79 2.53 -12.21
CA CYS A 55 -23.78 1.85 -13.06
C CYS A 55 -23.33 1.69 -14.52
N GLU A 56 -22.44 2.56 -15.00
CA GLU A 56 -21.93 2.52 -16.37
C GLU A 56 -20.74 1.57 -16.57
N ARG A 57 -20.19 1.00 -15.48
CA ARG A 57 -18.99 0.17 -15.50
C ARG A 57 -19.32 -1.27 -15.18
N TYR A 58 -18.62 -2.18 -15.84
CA TYR A 58 -18.69 -3.60 -15.55
C TYR A 58 -18.02 -3.99 -14.23
N LEU A 59 -16.93 -3.29 -13.87
CA LEU A 59 -16.15 -3.51 -12.66
C LEU A 59 -16.16 -2.27 -11.79
N ASN A 60 -16.36 -2.48 -10.50
CA ASN A 60 -16.33 -1.43 -9.47
C ASN A 60 -15.48 -1.90 -8.28
N PHE A 61 -15.00 -0.95 -7.48
CA PHE A 61 -14.39 -1.25 -6.20
C PHE A 61 -15.45 -1.87 -5.27
N HIS A 62 -15.10 -2.94 -4.58
CA HIS A 62 -15.94 -3.48 -3.51
C HIS A 62 -15.77 -2.66 -2.21
N GLU A 63 -16.69 -2.82 -1.25
CA GLU A 63 -16.74 -2.01 -0.03
C GLU A 63 -15.42 -2.01 0.76
N GLY A 64 -14.73 -3.15 0.87
CA GLY A 64 -13.44 -3.20 1.58
C GLY A 64 -12.33 -2.42 0.88
N GLN A 65 -12.32 -2.36 -0.45
CA GLN A 65 -11.38 -1.54 -1.22
C GLN A 65 -11.72 -0.06 -1.07
N LYS A 66 -13.01 0.30 -1.20
CA LYS A 66 -13.51 1.66 -0.96
C LYS A 66 -13.11 2.16 0.43
N GLN A 67 -13.37 1.35 1.46
CA GLN A 67 -13.02 1.71 2.84
C GLN A 67 -11.51 1.93 3.02
N ALA A 68 -10.67 1.06 2.44
CA ALA A 68 -9.23 1.20 2.51
C ALA A 68 -8.75 2.51 1.84
N ILE A 69 -9.31 2.85 0.68
CA ILE A 69 -9.00 4.09 -0.04
C ILE A 69 -9.46 5.31 0.76
N LEU A 70 -10.69 5.30 1.25
CA LEU A 70 -11.25 6.41 2.03
C LEU A 70 -10.46 6.64 3.34
N ASN A 71 -10.11 5.59 4.07
CA ASN A 71 -9.32 5.70 5.30
C ASN A 71 -7.93 6.31 5.01
N ALA A 72 -7.25 5.88 3.94
CA ALA A 72 -5.95 6.42 3.58
C ALA A 72 -6.02 7.91 3.20
N ILE A 73 -7.01 8.29 2.39
CA ILE A 73 -7.24 9.69 2.00
C ILE A 73 -7.60 10.54 3.23
N TYR A 74 -8.44 10.04 4.12
CA TYR A 74 -8.84 10.74 5.34
C TYR A 74 -7.65 11.08 6.22
N CYS A 75 -6.81 10.09 6.49
CA CYS A 75 -5.61 10.28 7.30
C CYS A 75 -4.63 11.28 6.67
N HIS A 76 -4.50 11.25 5.36
CA HIS A 76 -3.52 12.07 4.65
C HIS A 76 -4.01 13.49 4.34
N GLU A 77 -5.21 13.63 3.76
CA GLU A 77 -5.71 14.95 3.33
C GLU A 77 -6.48 15.68 4.42
N ILE A 78 -7.31 14.97 5.20
CA ILE A 78 -8.21 15.60 6.15
C ILE A 78 -7.53 15.78 7.50
N LEU A 79 -6.96 14.72 8.06
CA LEU A 79 -6.22 14.80 9.32
C LEU A 79 -4.82 15.39 9.15
N LYS A 80 -4.26 15.36 7.94
CA LYS A 80 -2.90 15.87 7.63
C LYS A 80 -1.83 15.31 8.58
N CYS A 81 -1.94 14.03 8.91
CA CYS A 81 -1.04 13.39 9.87
C CYS A 81 0.38 13.31 9.31
N ASP A 82 1.34 13.79 10.07
CA ASP A 82 2.78 13.77 9.78
C ASP A 82 3.53 12.63 10.50
N SER A 83 2.89 12.01 11.49
CA SER A 83 3.44 10.90 12.26
C SER A 83 2.35 9.93 12.69
N THR A 84 2.75 8.73 13.12
CA THR A 84 1.79 7.77 13.70
C THR A 84 1.20 8.32 15.01
N LEU A 85 1.98 9.05 15.79
CA LEU A 85 1.48 9.69 17.03
C LEU A 85 0.39 10.71 16.71
N SER A 86 0.63 11.61 15.75
CA SER A 86 -0.37 12.64 15.37
C SER A 86 -1.65 12.01 14.85
N LEU A 87 -1.56 10.86 14.16
CA LEU A 87 -2.71 10.12 13.70
C LEU A 87 -3.61 9.66 14.87
N TYR A 88 -3.03 9.05 15.91
CA TYR A 88 -3.78 8.64 17.10
C TYR A 88 -4.34 9.83 17.87
N GLN A 89 -3.56 10.89 18.04
CA GLN A 89 -4.00 12.10 18.74
C GLN A 89 -5.24 12.73 18.10
N GLN A 90 -5.28 12.77 16.77
CA GLN A 90 -6.38 13.41 16.05
C GLN A 90 -7.61 12.52 15.90
N ALA A 91 -7.42 11.22 15.67
CA ALA A 91 -8.52 10.32 15.39
C ALA A 91 -9.01 9.53 16.61
N SER A 92 -8.18 9.35 17.65
CA SER A 92 -8.50 8.42 18.74
C SER A 92 -7.61 8.60 19.96
N GLU A 93 -7.52 9.82 20.48
CA GLU A 93 -6.67 10.16 21.62
C GLU A 93 -6.92 9.25 22.85
N GLY A 94 -8.15 8.83 23.08
CA GLY A 94 -8.52 7.92 24.16
C GLY A 94 -7.89 6.53 24.12
N LEU A 95 -7.22 6.16 23.01
CA LEU A 95 -6.45 4.92 22.90
C LEU A 95 -4.96 5.08 23.30
N LEU A 96 -4.51 6.29 23.54
CA LEU A 96 -3.14 6.60 23.94
C LEU A 96 -2.97 6.43 25.45
N ASP A 97 -2.75 5.19 25.90
CA ASP A 97 -2.25 4.96 27.26
C ASP A 97 -0.73 5.12 27.35
N ALA A 98 -0.18 5.15 28.56
CA ALA A 98 1.24 5.42 28.78
C ALA A 98 2.14 4.37 28.12
N GLU A 99 1.74 3.09 28.13
CA GLU A 99 2.52 2.00 27.58
C GLU A 99 2.55 2.07 26.04
N PHE A 100 1.40 2.32 25.42
CA PHE A 100 1.32 2.46 23.97
C PHE A 100 2.01 3.75 23.47
N LEU A 101 1.89 4.83 24.23
CA LEU A 101 2.55 6.10 23.92
C LEU A 101 4.07 5.95 23.89
N ASP A 102 4.67 5.20 24.80
CA ASP A 102 6.11 4.95 24.80
C ASP A 102 6.54 4.12 23.59
N CYS A 103 5.69 3.18 23.15
CA CYS A 103 5.96 2.41 21.94
C CYS A 103 5.97 3.29 20.67
N ILE A 104 5.00 4.19 20.50
CA ILE A 104 4.85 4.98 19.27
C ILE A 104 5.67 6.27 19.21
N LYS A 105 6.34 6.65 20.30
CA LYS A 105 7.34 7.73 20.32
C LYS A 105 8.69 7.34 19.73
N ASN A 106 8.90 6.06 19.42
CA ASN A 106 10.13 5.59 18.82
C ASN A 106 10.33 6.21 17.43
N ASP A 107 11.59 6.45 17.04
CA ASP A 107 11.99 7.08 15.77
C ASP A 107 11.38 6.40 14.54
N LYS A 108 11.14 5.10 14.60
CA LYS A 108 10.47 4.37 13.53
C LYS A 108 9.03 4.82 13.22
N TYR A 109 8.40 5.57 14.12
CA TYR A 109 7.05 6.10 13.98
C TYR A 109 6.98 7.60 13.71
N LEU A 110 8.11 8.24 13.42
CA LEU A 110 8.18 9.67 13.06
C LEU A 110 7.41 9.99 11.76
N HIS A 111 7.19 8.99 10.91
CA HIS A 111 6.37 9.13 9.71
C HIS A 111 5.08 8.31 9.83
N PRO A 112 3.98 8.74 9.21
CA PRO A 112 2.73 8.00 9.26
C PRO A 112 2.90 6.65 8.54
N LYS A 113 2.45 5.58 9.20
CA LYS A 113 2.49 4.22 8.68
C LYS A 113 1.07 3.66 8.68
N TYR A 114 0.64 3.19 7.50
CA TYR A 114 -0.68 2.59 7.32
C TYR A 114 -0.54 1.12 6.95
N CYS A 115 -1.25 0.25 7.66
CA CYS A 115 -1.35 -1.16 7.32
C CYS A 115 -2.74 -1.45 6.77
N ILE A 116 -2.83 -1.75 5.47
CA ILE A 116 -4.07 -2.16 4.80
C ILE A 116 -4.09 -3.68 4.72
N LYS A 117 -4.74 -4.33 5.69
CA LYS A 117 -4.84 -5.78 5.74
C LYS A 117 -6.06 -6.26 4.94
N MET A 118 -5.80 -6.96 3.85
CA MET A 118 -6.83 -7.52 2.96
C MET A 118 -6.54 -9.00 2.69
N ALA A 119 -7.59 -9.82 2.54
CA ALA A 119 -7.45 -11.22 2.19
C ALA A 119 -6.80 -11.42 0.81
N THR A 120 -6.24 -12.60 0.58
CA THR A 120 -5.70 -12.96 -0.75
C THR A 120 -6.83 -12.98 -1.77
N GLY A 121 -6.59 -12.47 -2.97
CA GLY A 121 -7.59 -12.41 -4.04
C GLY A 121 -8.57 -11.23 -3.97
N THR A 122 -8.53 -10.39 -2.93
CA THR A 122 -9.46 -9.26 -2.76
C THR A 122 -8.98 -7.96 -3.45
N GLY A 123 -8.04 -8.03 -4.38
CA GLY A 123 -7.62 -6.88 -5.19
C GLY A 123 -6.76 -5.85 -4.45
N LYS A 124 -5.83 -6.29 -3.59
CA LYS A 124 -4.84 -5.39 -2.94
C LYS A 124 -4.13 -4.47 -3.94
N THR A 125 -3.76 -5.00 -5.10
CA THR A 125 -3.11 -4.23 -6.18
C THR A 125 -4.02 -3.12 -6.72
N TRP A 126 -5.33 -3.31 -6.71
CA TRP A 126 -6.27 -2.28 -7.13
C TRP A 126 -6.30 -1.09 -6.16
N VAL A 127 -6.25 -1.36 -4.85
CA VAL A 127 -6.12 -0.30 -3.85
C VAL A 127 -4.78 0.43 -4.02
N LEU A 128 -3.69 -0.30 -4.24
CA LEU A 128 -2.38 0.29 -4.52
C LEU A 128 -2.42 1.20 -5.75
N ASN A 129 -3.00 0.76 -6.86
CA ASN A 129 -3.15 1.54 -8.08
C ASN A 129 -3.97 2.82 -7.83
N ALA A 130 -5.10 2.72 -7.12
CA ALA A 130 -5.93 3.87 -6.79
C ALA A 130 -5.16 4.89 -5.94
N LEU A 131 -4.45 4.44 -4.90
CA LEU A 131 -3.66 5.32 -4.03
C LEU A 131 -2.48 5.98 -4.77
N LEU A 132 -1.81 5.25 -5.69
CA LEU A 132 -0.75 5.81 -6.52
C LEU A 132 -1.31 6.88 -7.47
N ILE A 133 -2.42 6.60 -8.15
CA ILE A 133 -3.09 7.54 -9.04
C ILE A 133 -3.50 8.80 -8.27
N TRP A 134 -4.10 8.64 -7.10
CA TRP A 134 -4.50 9.72 -6.23
C TRP A 134 -3.32 10.61 -5.84
N GLN A 135 -2.24 10.04 -5.36
CA GLN A 135 -1.03 10.77 -4.97
C GLN A 135 -0.39 11.51 -6.16
N TYR A 136 -0.22 10.80 -7.27
CA TYR A 136 0.41 11.38 -8.45
C TYR A 136 -0.40 12.54 -9.04
N LEU A 137 -1.71 12.36 -9.22
CA LEU A 137 -2.54 13.40 -9.82
C LEU A 137 -2.61 14.66 -8.93
N ASN A 138 -2.73 14.49 -7.63
CA ASN A 138 -2.68 15.62 -6.70
C ASN A 138 -1.31 16.32 -6.72
N ALA A 139 -0.22 15.57 -6.79
CA ALA A 139 1.12 16.15 -6.91
C ALA A 139 1.32 16.88 -8.24
N LYS A 140 0.73 16.37 -9.34
CA LYS A 140 0.84 16.95 -10.68
C LYS A 140 -0.01 18.21 -10.83
N TYR A 141 -1.23 18.20 -10.32
CA TYR A 141 -2.19 19.29 -10.44
C TYR A 141 -2.37 20.06 -9.15
N LYS A 142 -1.30 20.10 -8.34
CA LYS A 142 -1.29 20.77 -7.05
C LYS A 142 -1.73 22.23 -7.18
N GLU A 143 -2.73 22.62 -6.41
CA GLU A 143 -3.07 24.02 -6.21
C GLU A 143 -1.98 24.68 -5.35
N ILE A 144 -1.63 25.92 -5.68
CA ILE A 144 -0.51 26.66 -5.06
C ILE A 144 -0.74 26.85 -3.54
N GLU A 145 -1.99 26.88 -3.10
CA GLU A 145 -2.36 27.13 -1.70
C GLU A 145 -2.56 25.85 -0.86
N SER A 146 -2.36 24.66 -1.42
CA SER A 146 -2.58 23.42 -0.67
C SER A 146 -1.42 23.10 0.27
N ASP A 147 -1.71 23.00 1.57
CA ASP A 147 -0.75 22.56 2.61
C ASP A 147 -0.48 21.05 2.57
N VAL A 148 -1.31 20.28 1.89
CA VAL A 148 -1.17 18.82 1.81
C VAL A 148 0.01 18.46 0.92
N LYS A 149 0.86 17.57 1.40
CA LYS A 149 2.04 17.08 0.67
C LYS A 149 1.67 15.83 -0.12
N PHE A 150 1.78 15.91 -1.43
CA PHE A 150 1.63 14.77 -2.34
C PHE A 150 2.94 14.44 -3.00
N THR A 151 3.10 13.20 -3.48
CA THR A 151 4.33 12.72 -4.09
C THR A 151 4.12 12.22 -5.51
N LYS A 152 5.21 12.34 -6.31
CA LYS A 152 5.37 11.69 -7.61
C LYS A 152 6.43 10.59 -7.54
N ASN A 153 7.00 10.36 -6.35
CA ASN A 153 8.07 9.39 -6.14
C ASN A 153 7.53 8.22 -5.30
N PHE A 154 7.55 7.05 -5.88
CA PHE A 154 7.01 5.82 -5.29
C PHE A 154 8.09 4.76 -5.26
N LEU A 155 8.21 4.07 -4.12
CA LEU A 155 8.99 2.87 -3.98
C LEU A 155 8.04 1.72 -3.62
N LEU A 156 7.95 0.72 -4.51
CA LEU A 156 7.16 -0.48 -4.33
C LEU A 156 8.11 -1.64 -4.02
N VAL A 157 7.98 -2.19 -2.83
CA VAL A 157 8.83 -3.29 -2.37
C VAL A 157 8.01 -4.57 -2.34
N ALA A 158 8.38 -5.54 -3.17
CA ALA A 158 7.75 -6.85 -3.21
C ALA A 158 8.43 -7.81 -2.21
N PRO A 159 7.67 -8.66 -1.51
CA PRO A 159 8.25 -9.65 -0.60
C PRO A 159 8.97 -10.80 -1.29
N GLY A 160 8.83 -10.95 -2.60
CA GLY A 160 9.48 -12.01 -3.40
C GLY A 160 9.28 -11.81 -4.90
N LEU A 161 9.97 -12.62 -5.71
CA LEU A 161 10.00 -12.47 -7.18
C LEU A 161 8.63 -12.61 -7.84
N ILE A 162 7.78 -13.50 -7.36
CA ILE A 162 6.43 -13.69 -7.91
C ILE A 162 5.59 -12.42 -7.76
N VAL A 163 5.68 -11.76 -6.60
CA VAL A 163 4.96 -10.51 -6.36
C VAL A 163 5.60 -9.36 -7.14
N TYR A 164 6.92 -9.35 -7.27
CA TYR A 164 7.66 -8.39 -8.08
C TYR A 164 7.21 -8.43 -9.54
N GLU A 165 7.18 -9.62 -10.17
CA GLU A 165 6.72 -9.78 -11.56
C GLU A 165 5.25 -9.36 -11.73
N ARG A 166 4.38 -9.69 -10.77
CA ARG A 166 2.98 -9.24 -10.78
C ARG A 166 2.84 -7.72 -10.69
N LEU A 167 3.70 -7.05 -9.94
CA LEU A 167 3.72 -5.58 -9.90
C LEU A 167 4.18 -5.00 -11.25
N LEU A 168 5.20 -5.60 -11.87
CA LEU A 168 5.61 -5.19 -13.21
C LEU A 168 4.48 -5.39 -14.23
N ASP A 169 3.79 -6.52 -14.21
CA ASP A 169 2.64 -6.79 -15.07
C ASP A 169 1.50 -5.79 -14.84
N ALA A 170 1.26 -5.39 -13.60
CA ALA A 170 0.21 -4.44 -13.27
C ALA A 170 0.45 -3.05 -13.87
N PHE A 171 1.72 -2.61 -13.96
CA PHE A 171 2.08 -1.28 -14.45
C PHE A 171 2.57 -1.27 -15.91
N LEU A 172 3.42 -2.22 -16.29
CA LEU A 172 4.08 -2.26 -17.61
C LEU A 172 3.46 -3.28 -18.57
N GLY A 173 2.63 -4.19 -18.05
CA GLY A 173 2.09 -5.29 -18.81
C GLY A 173 3.02 -6.50 -18.90
N LYS A 174 2.53 -7.54 -19.56
CA LYS A 174 3.21 -8.82 -19.65
C LYS A 174 4.46 -8.74 -20.53
N GLU A 175 5.48 -9.46 -20.11
CA GLU A 175 6.72 -9.60 -20.86
C GLU A 175 6.49 -10.46 -22.11
N GLN A 176 7.03 -10.00 -23.24
CA GLN A 176 7.00 -10.69 -24.52
C GLN A 176 8.29 -11.50 -24.73
N GLN A 177 8.31 -12.33 -25.79
CA GLN A 177 9.46 -13.19 -26.08
C GLN A 177 10.77 -12.43 -26.38
N ASP A 178 10.67 -11.16 -26.78
CA ASP A 178 11.80 -10.26 -27.05
C ASP A 178 12.27 -9.49 -25.82
N GLY A 179 11.69 -9.74 -24.63
CA GLY A 179 12.00 -9.05 -23.38
C GLY A 179 11.35 -7.67 -23.25
N THR A 180 10.57 -7.23 -24.22
CA THR A 180 9.74 -6.02 -24.10
C THR A 180 8.46 -6.31 -23.33
N ARG A 181 7.82 -5.26 -22.79
CA ARG A 181 6.53 -5.40 -22.10
C ARG A 181 5.42 -4.72 -22.87
N ASP A 182 4.30 -5.41 -22.99
CA ASP A 182 3.11 -4.89 -23.68
C ASP A 182 2.21 -4.13 -22.70
N PHE A 183 2.32 -2.81 -22.71
CA PHE A 183 1.51 -1.94 -21.86
C PHE A 183 0.00 -2.13 -22.03
N ASN A 184 -0.48 -2.59 -23.19
CA ASN A 184 -1.91 -2.85 -23.38
C ASN A 184 -2.40 -4.02 -22.54
N SER A 185 -1.51 -4.92 -22.13
CA SER A 185 -1.82 -6.02 -21.20
C SER A 185 -1.66 -5.65 -19.73
N ALA A 186 -1.24 -4.42 -19.39
CA ALA A 186 -1.12 -3.97 -18.02
C ALA A 186 -2.49 -3.89 -17.33
N ASP A 187 -2.58 -4.32 -16.08
CA ASP A 187 -3.82 -4.26 -15.30
C ASP A 187 -4.39 -2.83 -15.25
N LEU A 188 -3.53 -1.85 -15.10
CA LEU A 188 -3.89 -0.44 -15.11
C LEU A 188 -4.56 -0.02 -16.42
N LYS A 189 -4.06 -0.50 -17.54
CA LYS A 189 -4.59 -0.20 -18.87
C LYS A 189 -5.87 -0.98 -19.16
N GLN A 190 -5.90 -2.26 -18.85
CA GLN A 190 -7.09 -3.10 -19.06
C GLN A 190 -8.28 -2.66 -18.21
N ASN A 191 -8.01 -2.17 -16.99
CA ASN A 191 -9.03 -1.67 -16.08
C ASN A 191 -9.09 -0.13 -16.02
N GLU A 192 -8.69 0.56 -17.09
CA GLU A 192 -8.63 2.03 -17.12
C GLU A 192 -9.94 2.72 -16.72
N LYS A 193 -11.08 2.13 -17.12
CA LYS A 193 -12.41 2.65 -16.78
C LYS A 193 -12.74 2.54 -15.29
N LEU A 194 -12.07 1.63 -14.56
CA LEU A 194 -12.20 1.55 -13.11
C LEU A 194 -11.36 2.63 -12.43
N PHE A 195 -10.11 2.79 -12.85
CA PHE A 195 -9.12 3.59 -12.12
C PHE A 195 -9.08 5.05 -12.50
N ILE A 196 -9.22 5.37 -13.82
CA ILE A 196 -8.77 6.66 -14.33
C ILE A 196 -9.89 7.39 -15.07
N PRO A 197 -10.36 8.52 -14.54
CA PRO A 197 -11.23 9.42 -15.30
C PRO A 197 -10.59 9.80 -16.63
N GLU A 198 -11.38 9.88 -17.69
CA GLU A 198 -10.89 10.06 -19.06
C GLU A 198 -9.93 11.25 -19.20
N LYS A 199 -10.24 12.36 -18.56
CA LYS A 199 -9.39 13.58 -18.58
C LYS A 199 -7.99 13.39 -18.03
N TYR A 200 -7.75 12.37 -17.19
CA TYR A 200 -6.45 12.09 -16.58
C TYR A 200 -5.68 10.94 -17.22
N ARG A 201 -6.27 10.18 -18.16
CA ARG A 201 -5.65 8.98 -18.76
C ARG A 201 -4.29 9.25 -19.37
N ASN A 202 -4.19 10.27 -20.21
CA ASN A 202 -2.93 10.60 -20.88
C ASN A 202 -1.81 10.92 -19.87
N ALA A 203 -2.15 11.64 -18.79
CA ALA A 203 -1.18 11.98 -17.75
C ALA A 203 -0.66 10.74 -17.02
N ILE A 204 -1.56 9.82 -16.64
CA ILE A 204 -1.21 8.58 -15.95
C ILE A 204 -0.42 7.64 -16.87
N TYR A 205 -0.84 7.46 -18.13
CA TYR A 205 -0.13 6.58 -19.06
C TYR A 205 1.29 7.07 -19.36
N SER A 206 1.43 8.37 -19.63
CA SER A 206 2.74 8.96 -19.82
C SER A 206 3.63 8.79 -18.58
N PHE A 207 3.06 8.98 -17.39
CA PHE A 207 3.80 8.80 -16.15
C PHE A 207 4.26 7.37 -15.96
N VAL A 208 3.36 6.39 -16.06
CA VAL A 208 3.68 4.98 -15.84
C VAL A 208 4.69 4.47 -16.87
N GLN A 209 4.46 4.72 -18.16
CA GLN A 209 5.35 4.22 -19.21
C GLN A 209 6.77 4.79 -19.15
N ASN A 210 6.92 6.04 -18.73
CA ASN A 210 8.22 6.70 -18.74
C ASN A 210 8.97 6.59 -17.39
N ASN A 211 8.26 6.43 -16.28
CA ASN A 211 8.84 6.58 -14.94
C ASN A 211 8.83 5.31 -14.09
N VAL A 212 8.35 4.18 -14.61
CA VAL A 212 8.55 2.89 -13.92
C VAL A 212 10.01 2.48 -14.10
N VAL A 213 10.66 2.15 -12.98
CA VAL A 213 12.05 1.74 -12.90
C VAL A 213 12.10 0.36 -12.24
N ARG A 214 12.64 -0.61 -12.95
CA ARG A 214 12.85 -1.97 -12.46
C ARG A 214 14.06 -2.04 -11.53
N LYS A 215 14.16 -3.09 -10.74
CA LYS A 215 15.24 -3.26 -9.76
C LYS A 215 16.65 -3.08 -10.38
N GLU A 216 16.87 -3.55 -11.61
CA GLU A 216 18.16 -3.47 -12.31
C GLU A 216 18.46 -2.06 -12.85
N GLU A 217 17.44 -1.22 -12.96
CA GLU A 217 17.49 0.14 -13.51
C GLU A 217 17.60 1.20 -12.40
N ILE A 218 17.42 0.83 -11.12
CA ILE A 218 17.50 1.77 -10.00
C ILE A 218 18.90 2.40 -9.96
N GLY A 219 18.93 3.71 -9.90
CA GLY A 219 20.16 4.51 -9.94
C GLY A 219 20.80 4.67 -11.32
N LYS A 220 20.24 4.04 -12.38
CA LYS A 220 20.76 4.11 -13.76
C LYS A 220 19.81 4.82 -14.72
N LYS A 221 18.49 4.55 -14.58
CA LYS A 221 17.46 5.14 -15.45
C LYS A 221 17.13 6.55 -14.98
N LEU A 222 17.25 7.50 -15.87
CA LEU A 222 16.77 8.86 -15.63
C LEU A 222 15.27 8.93 -15.86
N THR A 223 14.55 9.48 -14.90
CA THR A 223 13.12 9.74 -14.98
C THR A 223 12.87 11.24 -14.93
N GLY A 224 11.84 11.70 -15.65
CA GLY A 224 11.56 13.13 -15.73
C GLY A 224 10.75 13.64 -14.55
N ASP A 225 9.45 13.36 -14.54
CA ASP A 225 8.47 13.92 -13.59
C ASP A 225 8.10 12.92 -12.47
N GLY A 226 9.09 12.51 -11.68
CA GLY A 226 8.91 11.53 -10.60
C GLY A 226 9.37 10.12 -10.96
N ILE A 227 9.14 9.15 -10.09
CA ILE A 227 9.61 7.77 -10.24
C ILE A 227 8.61 6.77 -9.63
N ILE A 228 8.47 5.62 -10.27
CA ILE A 228 7.86 4.41 -9.69
C ILE A 228 8.95 3.33 -9.67
N ALA A 229 9.72 3.27 -8.61
CA ALA A 229 10.73 2.23 -8.43
C ALA A 229 10.06 0.95 -7.91
N ILE A 230 10.24 -0.16 -8.62
CA ILE A 230 9.74 -1.47 -8.21
C ILE A 230 10.93 -2.36 -7.93
N THR A 231 10.98 -2.90 -6.72
CA THR A 231 12.07 -3.77 -6.27
C THR A 231 11.55 -4.90 -5.39
N ASN A 232 12.41 -5.82 -5.03
CA ASN A 232 12.14 -6.81 -3.99
C ASN A 232 12.97 -6.51 -2.73
N TRP A 233 12.56 -7.06 -1.61
CA TRP A 233 13.22 -6.79 -0.34
C TRP A 233 14.67 -7.33 -0.27
N HIS A 234 14.99 -8.42 -1.00
CA HIS A 234 16.32 -9.02 -1.03
C HIS A 234 17.37 -8.04 -1.53
N LEU A 235 17.04 -7.23 -2.53
CA LEU A 235 17.95 -6.21 -3.01
C LEU A 235 18.23 -5.14 -1.94
N LEU A 236 17.22 -4.76 -1.17
CA LEU A 236 17.36 -3.78 -0.09
C LEU A 236 18.11 -4.34 1.11
N ALA A 237 17.94 -5.64 1.37
CA ALA A 237 18.62 -6.36 2.45
C ALA A 237 20.09 -6.71 2.13
N GLY A 238 20.52 -6.54 0.88
CA GLY A 238 21.86 -6.95 0.45
C GLY A 238 22.08 -8.46 0.44
N VAL A 239 21.00 -9.26 0.41
CA VAL A 239 21.05 -10.73 0.33
C VAL A 239 21.12 -11.13 -1.14
N GLU A 240 22.10 -11.95 -1.51
CA GLU A 240 22.23 -12.48 -2.88
C GLU A 240 21.07 -13.42 -3.22
N GLU A 241 20.55 -13.32 -4.45
CA GLU A 241 19.34 -14.02 -4.91
C GLU A 241 19.51 -15.54 -5.11
N GLU A 242 20.68 -16.12 -4.79
CA GLU A 242 21.02 -17.50 -5.14
C GLU A 242 20.11 -18.57 -4.52
N GLU A 243 19.37 -18.25 -3.46
CA GLU A 243 18.54 -19.23 -2.73
C GLU A 243 17.03 -19.17 -3.09
N GLU A 244 16.55 -18.15 -3.78
CA GLU A 244 15.11 -18.05 -4.09
C GLU A 244 14.62 -19.11 -5.08
N THR A 245 15.50 -19.69 -5.88
CA THR A 245 15.12 -20.75 -6.84
C THR A 245 14.73 -22.06 -6.15
N GLU A 246 15.15 -22.29 -4.92
CA GLU A 246 14.85 -23.51 -4.18
C GLU A 246 13.59 -23.43 -3.30
N ILE A 247 13.16 -22.24 -2.89
CA ILE A 247 12.04 -22.02 -1.95
C ILE A 247 10.78 -21.49 -2.67
N SER A 248 10.67 -21.65 -3.98
CA SER A 248 9.42 -21.28 -4.66
C SER A 248 8.29 -22.20 -4.19
N PRO A 249 7.16 -21.67 -3.69
CA PRO A 249 5.97 -22.47 -3.36
C PRO A 249 5.47 -23.34 -4.51
N LEU A 250 5.89 -23.02 -5.74
CA LEU A 250 5.59 -23.81 -6.95
C LEU A 250 6.52 -25.01 -7.12
N LYS A 251 7.74 -25.00 -6.54
CA LYS A 251 8.69 -26.10 -6.61
C LYS A 251 8.53 -27.09 -5.46
N ASP A 252 8.25 -26.61 -4.28
CA ASP A 252 7.94 -27.45 -3.11
C ASP A 252 6.89 -26.78 -2.20
N PRO A 253 5.60 -26.95 -2.54
CA PRO A 253 4.51 -26.37 -1.73
C PRO A 253 4.50 -26.89 -0.29
N SER A 254 4.95 -28.13 -0.07
CA SER A 254 4.96 -28.74 1.26
C SER A 254 5.98 -28.08 2.16
N LYS A 255 7.17 -27.77 1.65
CA LYS A 255 8.23 -27.12 2.39
C LYS A 255 7.87 -25.67 2.73
N ALA A 256 7.30 -24.95 1.79
CA ALA A 256 6.82 -23.59 2.02
C ALA A 256 5.70 -23.53 3.08
N VAL A 257 4.80 -24.51 3.09
CA VAL A 257 3.75 -24.64 4.12
C VAL A 257 4.34 -24.99 5.47
N ILE A 258 5.31 -25.88 5.51
CA ILE A 258 6.02 -26.31 6.74
C ILE A 258 6.75 -25.12 7.37
N ASP A 259 7.41 -24.31 6.57
CA ASP A 259 8.14 -23.14 7.05
C ASP A 259 7.21 -21.99 7.51
N LEU A 260 5.98 -21.93 6.99
CA LEU A 260 5.00 -20.90 7.31
C LEU A 260 4.02 -21.27 8.43
N LEU A 261 3.88 -22.56 8.75
CA LEU A 261 2.95 -23.00 9.78
C LEU A 261 3.70 -23.60 10.98
N PRO A 262 3.24 -23.37 12.21
CA PRO A 262 3.72 -24.07 13.39
C PRO A 262 3.37 -25.55 13.23
N ILE A 263 4.38 -26.40 13.10
CA ILE A 263 4.20 -27.80 12.72
C ILE A 263 3.61 -28.61 13.84
N THR A 264 3.87 -28.24 15.08
CA THR A 264 3.36 -28.97 16.24
C THR A 264 3.23 -28.07 17.45
N PRO A 265 2.10 -28.06 18.14
CA PRO A 265 1.97 -27.34 19.39
C PRO A 265 3.04 -27.84 20.38
N GLY A 266 3.91 -26.98 20.81
CA GLY A 266 4.93 -27.25 21.82
C GLY A 266 6.32 -27.64 21.31
N THR A 267 6.54 -27.80 20.02
CA THR A 267 7.87 -28.15 19.47
C THR A 267 8.65 -26.96 18.94
N THR A 268 7.99 -25.87 18.68
CA THR A 268 8.63 -24.66 18.22
C THR A 268 7.95 -23.49 18.88
N ALA A 269 8.57 -23.04 19.94
CA ALA A 269 8.23 -21.75 20.47
C ALA A 269 8.33 -20.74 19.31
N GLY A 270 7.24 -20.10 19.01
CA GLY A 270 7.30 -18.89 18.29
C GLY A 270 7.16 -18.94 16.77
N HIS A 271 6.53 -19.91 16.19
CA HIS A 271 5.98 -19.76 14.84
C HIS A 271 4.63 -19.03 14.88
N ASP A 272 4.58 -17.94 15.64
CA ASP A 272 3.55 -16.95 15.46
C ASP A 272 3.87 -16.08 14.23
N LEU A 273 2.93 -15.26 13.81
CA LEU A 273 3.11 -14.37 12.65
C LEU A 273 4.33 -13.46 12.78
N ASN A 274 4.69 -13.06 14.01
CA ASN A 274 5.86 -12.19 14.22
C ASN A 274 7.17 -12.94 13.98
N THR A 275 7.22 -14.23 14.32
CA THR A 275 8.38 -15.08 14.08
C THR A 275 8.53 -15.41 12.58
N ILE A 276 7.41 -15.62 11.89
CA ILE A 276 7.37 -15.78 10.45
C ILE A 276 7.86 -14.50 9.76
N ASP A 277 7.33 -13.36 10.18
CA ASP A 277 7.73 -12.06 9.65
C ASP A 277 9.23 -11.80 9.88
N ASN A 278 9.75 -12.12 11.05
CA ASN A 278 11.19 -12.00 11.35
C ASN A 278 12.07 -12.93 10.52
N ARG A 279 11.58 -14.09 10.10
CA ARG A 279 12.30 -14.99 9.20
C ARG A 279 12.23 -14.53 7.75
N VAL A 280 11.07 -14.04 7.32
CA VAL A 280 10.84 -13.61 5.94
C VAL A 280 11.51 -12.29 5.63
N LEU A 281 11.68 -11.42 6.62
CA LEU A 281 12.16 -10.05 6.43
C LEU A 281 13.47 -9.74 7.17
N GLY A 282 14.17 -10.75 7.74
CA GLY A 282 15.41 -10.54 8.49
C GLY A 282 15.24 -9.50 9.61
N GLY A 283 15.25 -9.91 10.83
CA GLY A 283 14.78 -9.23 12.06
C GLY A 283 14.95 -7.72 12.26
N GLY A 284 15.80 -7.02 11.51
CA GLY A 284 15.97 -5.55 11.61
C GLY A 284 15.27 -4.76 10.51
N GLU A 285 15.02 -5.37 9.38
CA GLU A 285 14.56 -4.66 8.17
C GLU A 285 13.04 -4.56 8.09
N LEU A 286 12.33 -5.46 8.75
CA LEU A 286 10.89 -5.33 8.99
C LEU A 286 10.54 -4.01 9.70
N GLU A 287 11.43 -3.55 10.57
CA GLU A 287 11.23 -2.29 11.27
C GLU A 287 11.21 -1.07 10.34
N TYR A 288 11.84 -1.17 9.17
CA TYR A 288 11.82 -0.11 8.15
C TYR A 288 10.66 -0.22 7.16
N LEU A 289 10.03 -1.39 7.07
CA LEU A 289 8.93 -1.65 6.11
C LEU A 289 7.55 -1.67 6.76
N GLN A 290 7.48 -1.72 8.09
CA GLN A 290 6.26 -1.61 8.89
C GLN A 290 5.95 -0.16 9.23
#